data_a6729594a645ab66da8dd51d0fff4d7f
#
_entry.id   a6729594a645ab66da8dd51d0fff4d7f
#
_cell.length_a   1.000
_cell.length_b   1.000
_cell.length_c   1.000
_cell.angle_alpha   90.00
_cell.angle_beta   90.00
_cell.angle_gamma   90.00
#
_symmetry.space_group_name_H-M   'P 1'
#
loop_
_entity.id
_entity.type
_entity.pdbx_description
1 polymer ?
#
loop_
_entity_poly.entity_id
_entity_poly.type
_entity_poly.pdbx_seq_one_letter_code
_entity_poly.pdbx_strand_id
1 'polypeptide(L)'
;EEMADVEMIATMVYQLMENATVEELKKAGLGGQYADHRKALFYTDATGNPWTATYIQAKGDVIADLHEDMAAEQKARATYENLINLTDEQDIKDVLKFLREREVVHYQRFGEALMDVQDHVCKK
;
A
#
# COMPACT_ATOMS: atom_id res chain seq x y z
N GLU A 1 10.47 -6.02 -0.97
CA GLU A 1 9.37 -6.22 -1.95
C GLU A 1 8.48 -4.97 -2.06
N GLU A 2 8.29 -4.18 -1.01
CA GLU A 2 7.44 -2.96 -0.99
C GLU A 2 7.77 -1.95 -2.11
N MET A 3 9.03 -1.79 -2.45
CA MET A 3 9.42 -0.91 -3.57
C MET A 3 8.86 -1.39 -4.91
N ALA A 4 8.76 -2.70 -5.10
CA ALA A 4 8.15 -3.28 -6.31
C ALA A 4 6.62 -3.08 -6.28
N ASP A 5 5.99 -3.14 -5.12
CA ASP A 5 4.54 -2.90 -4.98
C ASP A 5 4.20 -1.44 -5.29
N VAL A 6 5.02 -0.50 -4.80
CA VAL A 6 4.91 0.92 -5.16
C VAL A 6 5.03 1.11 -6.68
N GLU A 7 6.01 0.45 -7.34
CA GLU A 7 6.19 0.53 -8.79
C GLU A 7 4.98 -0.03 -9.55
N MET A 8 4.41 -1.14 -9.11
CA MET A 8 3.21 -1.74 -9.72
C MET A 8 2.00 -0.80 -9.63
N ILE A 9 1.72 -0.24 -8.47
CA ILE A 9 0.62 0.71 -8.26
C ILE A 9 0.86 1.99 -9.09
N ALA A 10 2.08 2.50 -9.08
CA ALA A 10 2.46 3.68 -9.85
C ALA A 10 2.23 3.48 -11.34
N THR A 11 2.65 2.33 -11.87
CA THR A 11 2.48 1.97 -13.28
C THR A 11 1.00 1.87 -13.63
N MET A 12 0.20 1.25 -12.78
CA MET A 12 -1.25 1.13 -12.98
C MET A 12 -1.94 2.51 -13.01
N VAL A 13 -1.62 3.39 -12.06
CA VAL A 13 -2.14 4.75 -12.03
C VAL A 13 -1.73 5.53 -13.28
N TYR A 14 -0.46 5.42 -13.68
CA TYR A 14 0.04 6.07 -14.90
C TYR A 14 -0.74 5.62 -16.14
N GLN A 15 -0.94 4.31 -16.31
CA GLN A 15 -1.68 3.74 -17.45
C GLN A 15 -3.14 4.16 -17.45
N LEU A 16 -3.81 4.15 -16.30
CA LEU A 16 -5.20 4.59 -16.17
C LEU A 16 -5.40 6.08 -16.53
N MET A 17 -4.40 6.92 -16.26
CA MET A 17 -4.44 8.35 -16.54
C MET A 17 -4.00 8.71 -17.96
N GLU A 18 -3.39 7.80 -18.70
CA GLU A 18 -2.68 8.12 -19.95
C GLU A 18 -3.59 8.73 -21.02
N ASN A 19 -4.78 8.19 -21.18
CA ASN A 19 -5.75 8.64 -22.18
C ASN A 19 -6.97 9.36 -21.58
N ALA A 20 -6.93 9.67 -20.28
CA ALA A 20 -8.02 10.36 -19.62
C ALA A 20 -8.16 11.80 -20.14
N THR A 21 -9.36 12.17 -20.53
CA THR A 21 -9.68 13.54 -20.93
C THR A 21 -9.81 14.45 -19.70
N VAL A 22 -9.63 15.75 -19.90
CA VAL A 22 -9.82 16.75 -18.83
C VAL A 22 -11.25 16.68 -18.26
N GLU A 23 -12.24 16.39 -19.10
CA GLU A 23 -13.64 16.27 -18.68
C GLU A 23 -13.84 15.05 -17.75
N GLU A 24 -13.28 13.89 -18.11
CA GLU A 24 -13.31 12.69 -17.27
C GLU A 24 -12.63 12.91 -15.93
N LEU A 25 -11.46 13.55 -15.92
CA LEU A 25 -10.74 13.89 -14.69
C LEU A 25 -11.53 14.82 -13.77
N LYS A 26 -12.17 15.84 -14.34
CA LYS A 26 -13.04 16.75 -13.59
C LYS A 26 -14.24 16.01 -13.02
N LYS A 27 -14.89 15.15 -13.80
CA LYS A 27 -16.04 14.36 -13.37
C LYS A 27 -15.66 13.38 -12.25
N ALA A 28 -14.46 12.83 -12.28
CA ALA A 28 -13.91 11.96 -11.24
C ALA A 28 -13.44 12.72 -10.00
N GLY A 29 -13.49 14.04 -9.96
CA GLY A 29 -12.98 14.85 -8.85
C GLY A 29 -11.46 14.99 -8.80
N LEU A 30 -10.75 14.59 -9.86
CA LEU A 30 -9.28 14.58 -9.93
C LEU A 30 -8.69 15.83 -10.60
N GLY A 31 -9.52 16.84 -10.91
CA GLY A 31 -9.07 18.02 -11.65
C GLY A 31 -7.92 18.78 -10.97
N GLY A 32 -8.01 19.00 -9.66
CA GLY A 32 -6.95 19.67 -8.90
C GLY A 32 -5.65 18.89 -8.89
N GLN A 33 -5.72 17.60 -8.60
CA GLN A 33 -4.54 16.73 -8.58
C GLN A 33 -3.89 16.65 -9.98
N TYR A 34 -4.69 16.57 -11.04
CA TYR A 34 -4.17 16.56 -12.40
C TYR A 34 -3.46 17.88 -12.77
N ALA A 35 -4.01 19.01 -12.36
CA ALA A 35 -3.40 20.32 -12.60
C ALA A 35 -2.02 20.45 -11.94
N ASP A 36 -1.88 19.92 -10.72
CA ASP A 36 -0.65 20.00 -9.95
C ASP A 36 0.38 18.92 -10.36
N HIS A 37 -0.07 17.70 -10.64
CA HIS A 37 0.82 16.54 -10.78
C HIS A 37 0.71 15.79 -12.10
N ARG A 38 -0.37 15.96 -12.85
CA ARG A 38 -0.68 15.19 -14.07
C ARG A 38 -0.64 13.68 -13.81
N LYS A 39 0.34 12.99 -14.39
CA LYS A 39 0.60 11.55 -14.23
C LYS A 39 1.69 11.24 -13.20
N ALA A 40 2.31 12.28 -12.63
CA ALA A 40 3.33 12.06 -11.61
C ALA A 40 2.70 11.52 -10.33
N LEU A 41 3.39 10.58 -9.71
CA LEU A 41 3.00 10.10 -8.39
C LEU A 41 3.31 11.15 -7.34
N PHE A 42 2.36 11.34 -6.46
CA PHE A 42 2.52 12.17 -5.27
C PHE A 42 2.00 11.38 -4.06
N TYR A 43 2.88 11.10 -3.12
CA TYR A 43 2.59 10.22 -1.98
C TYR A 43 1.70 10.94 -0.97
N THR A 44 0.40 10.72 -1.07
CA THR A 44 -0.60 11.19 -0.11
C THR A 44 -1.50 10.04 0.31
N ASP A 45 -2.11 10.15 1.48
CA ASP A 45 -3.20 9.25 1.86
C ASP A 45 -4.51 9.61 1.11
N ALA A 46 -5.57 8.83 1.33
CA ALA A 46 -6.87 9.03 0.68
C ALA A 46 -7.52 10.39 1.01
N THR A 47 -7.10 11.07 2.07
CA THR A 47 -7.59 12.39 2.49
C THR A 47 -6.68 13.53 2.03
N GLY A 48 -5.62 13.22 1.29
CA GLY A 48 -4.70 14.20 0.72
C GLY A 48 -3.55 14.63 1.64
N ASN A 49 -3.36 13.96 2.79
CA ASN A 49 -2.25 14.26 3.67
C ASN A 49 -0.95 13.69 3.07
N PRO A 50 0.11 14.49 2.89
CA PRO A 50 1.38 14.00 2.38
C PRO A 50 2.07 13.09 3.40
N TRP A 51 2.83 12.12 2.90
CA TRP A 51 3.71 11.33 3.78
C TRP A 51 4.71 12.23 4.52
N THR A 52 4.95 11.91 5.77
CA THR A 52 5.93 12.57 6.62
C THR A 52 6.61 11.56 7.55
N ALA A 53 7.88 11.80 7.89
CA ALA A 53 8.63 10.97 8.83
C ALA A 53 8.00 10.90 10.24
N THR A 54 7.10 11.83 10.58
CA THR A 54 6.37 11.79 11.85
C THR A 54 5.40 10.61 11.96
N TYR A 55 5.08 9.94 10.85
CA TYR A 55 4.26 8.72 10.84
C TYR A 55 5.05 7.46 11.20
N ILE A 56 6.36 7.53 11.24
CA ILE A 56 7.21 6.41 11.64
C ILE A 56 7.02 6.16 13.15
N GLN A 57 6.57 4.96 13.50
CA GLN A 57 6.22 4.61 14.88
C GLN A 57 7.14 3.54 15.50
N ALA A 58 8.31 3.33 14.92
CA ALA A 58 9.29 2.40 15.47
C ALA A 58 9.69 2.78 16.91
N LYS A 59 9.77 1.79 17.78
CA LYS A 59 10.18 1.95 19.18
C LYS A 59 11.62 1.52 19.44
N GLY A 60 12.23 0.80 18.49
CA GLY A 60 13.53 0.16 18.71
C GLY A 60 13.45 -1.08 19.61
N ASP A 61 12.26 -1.55 19.94
CA ASP A 61 11.98 -2.85 20.54
C ASP A 61 11.53 -3.80 19.44
N VAL A 62 12.33 -4.82 19.16
CA VAL A 62 12.11 -5.70 18.01
C VAL A 62 10.78 -6.46 18.08
N ILE A 63 10.30 -6.80 19.28
CA ILE A 63 9.03 -7.51 19.45
C ILE A 63 7.87 -6.54 19.17
N ALA A 64 7.92 -5.33 19.73
CA ALA A 64 6.90 -4.31 19.47
C ALA A 64 6.85 -3.92 17.99
N ASP A 65 8.00 -3.71 17.37
CA ASP A 65 8.11 -3.28 15.97
C ASP A 65 7.62 -4.37 15.01
N LEU A 66 7.92 -5.66 15.25
CA LEU A 66 7.39 -6.76 14.45
C LEU A 66 5.87 -6.94 14.57
N HIS A 67 5.29 -6.70 15.74
CA HIS A 67 3.82 -6.68 15.88
C HIS A 67 3.17 -5.56 15.07
N GLU A 68 3.79 -4.38 15.02
CA GLU A 68 3.30 -3.26 14.21
C GLU A 68 3.44 -3.55 12.73
N ASP A 69 4.54 -4.15 12.29
CA ASP A 69 4.72 -4.60 10.90
C ASP A 69 3.63 -5.60 10.50
N MET A 70 3.35 -6.61 11.31
CA MET A 70 2.26 -7.56 11.06
C MET A 70 0.90 -6.86 10.97
N ALA A 71 0.64 -5.89 11.83
CA ALA A 71 -0.60 -5.10 11.78
C ALA A 71 -0.68 -4.24 10.51
N ALA A 72 0.44 -3.69 10.06
CA ALA A 72 0.51 -2.93 8.80
C ALA A 72 0.15 -3.78 7.59
N GLU A 73 0.69 -5.01 7.50
CA GLU A 73 0.39 -5.95 6.42
C GLU A 73 -1.11 -6.33 6.38
N GLN A 74 -1.74 -6.52 7.54
CA GLN A 74 -3.18 -6.80 7.59
C GLN A 74 -4.02 -5.58 7.17
N LYS A 75 -3.60 -4.37 7.51
CA LYS A 75 -4.25 -3.14 7.05
C LYS A 75 -4.14 -3.00 5.53
N ALA A 76 -2.96 -3.24 4.96
CA ALA A 76 -2.73 -3.21 3.52
C ALA A 76 -3.58 -4.27 2.79
N ARG A 77 -3.59 -5.52 3.28
CA ARG A 77 -4.45 -6.58 2.74
C ARG A 77 -5.92 -6.18 2.70
N ALA A 78 -6.43 -5.60 3.79
CA ALA A 78 -7.82 -5.14 3.86
C ALA A 78 -8.08 -3.98 2.90
N THR A 79 -7.11 -3.09 2.70
CA THR A 79 -7.20 -1.99 1.74
C THR A 79 -7.28 -2.51 0.31
N TYR A 80 -6.46 -3.48 -0.07
CA TYR A 80 -6.56 -4.12 -1.39
C TYR A 80 -7.91 -4.80 -1.61
N GLU A 81 -8.45 -5.49 -0.60
CA GLU A 81 -9.78 -6.08 -0.68
C GLU A 81 -10.87 -5.03 -0.93
N ASN A 82 -10.80 -3.89 -0.24
CA ASN A 82 -11.73 -2.79 -0.46
C ASN A 82 -11.61 -2.22 -1.87
N LEU A 83 -10.39 -2.05 -2.39
CA LEU A 83 -10.15 -1.56 -3.75
C LEU A 83 -10.68 -2.54 -4.82
N ILE A 84 -10.48 -3.85 -4.63
CA ILE A 84 -11.03 -4.89 -5.51
C ILE A 84 -12.56 -4.80 -5.59
N ASN A 85 -13.22 -4.47 -4.48
CA ASN A 85 -14.68 -4.33 -4.44
C ASN A 85 -15.20 -3.03 -5.06
N LEU A 86 -14.33 -2.04 -5.30
CA LEU A 86 -14.71 -0.75 -5.88
C LEU A 86 -14.70 -0.73 -7.41
N THR A 87 -14.13 -1.73 -8.08
CA THR A 87 -14.04 -1.77 -9.53
C THR A 87 -14.62 -3.04 -10.11
N ASP A 88 -15.16 -2.97 -11.32
CA ASP A 88 -15.57 -4.13 -12.11
C ASP A 88 -14.52 -4.51 -13.18
N GLU A 89 -13.48 -3.71 -13.36
CA GLU A 89 -12.42 -3.95 -14.33
C GLU A 89 -11.52 -5.11 -13.91
N GLN A 90 -11.52 -6.19 -14.70
CA GLN A 90 -10.82 -7.41 -14.37
C GLN A 90 -9.30 -7.24 -14.31
N ASP A 91 -8.73 -6.47 -15.23
CA ASP A 91 -7.28 -6.24 -15.29
C ASP A 91 -6.77 -5.52 -14.03
N ILE A 92 -7.56 -4.57 -13.51
CA ILE A 92 -7.28 -3.89 -12.24
C ILE A 92 -7.39 -4.87 -11.07
N LYS A 93 -8.47 -5.65 -11.04
CA LYS A 93 -8.69 -6.67 -10.00
C LYS A 93 -7.54 -7.66 -9.91
N ASP A 94 -7.01 -8.10 -11.04
CA ASP A 94 -5.97 -9.12 -11.05
C ASP A 94 -4.65 -8.60 -10.46
N VAL A 95 -4.27 -7.37 -10.76
CA VAL A 95 -3.11 -6.72 -10.14
C VAL A 95 -3.33 -6.56 -8.63
N LEU A 96 -4.49 -6.05 -8.22
CA LEU A 96 -4.81 -5.84 -6.81
C LEU A 96 -4.87 -7.15 -6.01
N LYS A 97 -5.37 -8.24 -6.62
CA LYS A 97 -5.36 -9.57 -5.99
C LYS A 97 -3.94 -10.09 -5.80
N PHE A 98 -3.08 -9.89 -6.79
CA PHE A 98 -1.67 -10.26 -6.65
C PHE A 98 -1.02 -9.53 -5.48
N LEU A 99 -1.18 -8.22 -5.39
CA LEU A 99 -0.67 -7.41 -4.27
C LEU A 99 -1.26 -7.87 -2.93
N ARG A 100 -2.56 -8.09 -2.87
CA ARG A 100 -3.22 -8.61 -1.66
C ARG A 100 -2.61 -9.92 -1.16
N GLU A 101 -2.28 -10.84 -2.05
CA GLU A 101 -1.64 -12.12 -1.68
C GLU A 101 -0.20 -11.91 -1.19
N ARG A 102 0.50 -10.90 -1.69
CA ARG A 102 1.83 -10.54 -1.17
C ARG A 102 1.77 -10.13 0.29
N GLU A 103 0.76 -9.37 0.70
CA GLU A 103 0.57 -8.96 2.10
C GLU A 103 0.36 -10.16 3.04
N VAL A 104 -0.27 -11.23 2.55
CA VAL A 104 -0.39 -12.49 3.31
C VAL A 104 0.99 -13.12 3.54
N VAL A 105 1.84 -13.13 2.52
CA VAL A 105 3.21 -13.67 2.62
C VAL A 105 4.08 -12.79 3.52
N HIS A 106 3.98 -11.46 3.41
CA HIS A 106 4.70 -10.52 4.28
C HIS A 106 4.31 -10.69 5.73
N TYR A 107 3.02 -10.77 6.03
CA TYR A 107 2.51 -11.06 7.36
C TYR A 107 3.11 -12.35 7.94
N GLN A 108 3.14 -13.42 7.14
CA GLN A 108 3.74 -14.69 7.55
C GLN A 108 5.23 -14.53 7.87
N ARG A 109 5.99 -13.86 7.03
CA ARG A 109 7.43 -13.64 7.22
C ARG A 109 7.73 -12.85 8.50
N PHE A 110 6.97 -11.80 8.78
CA PHE A 110 7.10 -11.06 10.04
C PHE A 110 6.70 -11.91 11.24
N GLY A 111 5.67 -12.75 11.11
CA GLY A 111 5.26 -13.69 12.14
C GLY A 111 6.34 -14.75 12.46
N GLU A 112 6.99 -15.30 11.44
CA GLU A 112 8.13 -16.21 11.61
C GLU A 112 9.30 -15.51 12.30
N ALA A 113 9.65 -14.29 11.87
CA ALA A 113 10.70 -13.49 12.51
C ALA A 113 10.36 -13.18 13.98
N LEU A 114 9.11 -12.88 14.29
CA LEU A 114 8.66 -12.65 15.66
C LEU A 114 8.84 -13.90 16.55
N MET A 115 8.48 -15.06 16.02
CA MET A 115 8.68 -16.33 16.74
C MET A 115 10.16 -16.61 17.01
N ASP A 116 11.01 -16.42 16.00
CA ASP A 116 12.46 -16.61 16.14
C ASP A 116 13.07 -15.67 17.20
N VAL A 117 12.64 -14.41 17.23
CA VAL A 117 13.09 -13.44 18.24
C VAL A 117 12.62 -13.85 19.64
N GLN A 118 11.36 -14.25 19.79
CA GLN A 118 10.81 -14.69 21.08
C GLN A 118 11.55 -15.92 21.60
N ASP A 119 11.79 -16.90 20.76
CA ASP A 119 12.56 -18.10 21.11
C ASP A 119 13.99 -17.76 21.54
N HIS A 120 14.61 -16.77 20.90
CA HIS A 120 15.94 -16.32 21.24
C HIS A 120 15.98 -15.59 22.60
N VAL A 121 14.98 -14.75 22.87
CA VAL A 121 14.86 -14.02 24.13
C VAL A 121 14.58 -14.97 25.30
N CYS A 122 13.73 -15.98 25.11
CA CYS A 122 13.40 -16.97 26.14
C CYS A 122 14.57 -17.91 26.50
N LYS A 123 15.61 -17.99 25.68
CA LYS A 123 16.81 -18.82 25.92
C LYS A 123 17.94 -18.08 26.66
N LYS A 124 17.77 -16.81 26.96
CA LYS A 124 18.69 -15.99 27.76
C LYS A 124 18.23 -15.89 29.21
#